data_14e63978f28152d02a9e214309411bf7
#
_entry.id   14e63978f28152d02a9e214309411bf7
#
_cell.length_a   1.000
_cell.length_b   1.000
_cell.length_c   1.000
_cell.angle_alpha   90.00
_cell.angle_beta   90.00
_cell.angle_gamma   90.00
#
_symmetry.space_group_name_H-M   'P 1'
#
loop_
_entity.id
_entity.type
_entity.pdbx_description
1 polymer ?
#
loop_
_entity_poly.entity_id
_entity_poly.type
_entity_poly.pdbx_seq_one_letter_code
_entity_poly.pdbx_strand_id
1 'polypeptide(L)'
;KDVSISEIRLQQLPDNTSKEEKEKIIIENLAYGNDVKGLNEHLKMGLKEYVNSDQYKKYLDTISKFHNYSRRNIDLIHQQKPDATLIAGAKKWNESFERYINKGEKGFTIYAPSEYKVKDLNGDFVLDKDGKVKTNIRFIPVKVFDVSQTNGKELSLNSVELENNVENYVDIYKALKEIADKDNIKIVFVDKELMPRAYGSYTPAKNTIELRKGMGQGDTLSTLIHELAHAKYQSKIITTEEYALNELHAGSIAYVTSKHLGLDTSKQSFGYLNSYMKDRKDFTDLDRVIDKIHSDAKDLINKIDTTLEKVKSKEITKDKFQSKIERAIEKQKEKVSQKTQEVMPEKKFPRQPAMKN
;
A
#
# COMPACT_ATOMS: atom_id res chain seq x y z
N LYS A 1 -10.37 42.61 15.56
CA LYS A 1 -10.31 41.20 15.07
C LYS A 1 -9.44 41.26 13.85
N ASP A 2 -8.19 40.77 13.98
CA ASP A 2 -7.30 40.67 12.83
C ASP A 2 -7.85 39.57 11.93
N VAL A 3 -8.39 39.97 10.78
CA VAL A 3 -8.83 39.04 9.73
C VAL A 3 -7.55 38.40 9.17
N SER A 4 -7.47 37.07 9.17
CA SER A 4 -6.28 36.34 8.69
C SER A 4 -6.08 36.60 7.18
N ILE A 5 -4.82 36.57 6.73
CA ILE A 5 -4.51 36.74 5.30
C ILE A 5 -5.24 35.65 4.46
N SER A 6 -5.48 34.48 5.05
CA SER A 6 -6.26 33.40 4.43
C SER A 6 -7.73 33.76 4.24
N GLU A 7 -8.37 34.44 5.21
CA GLU A 7 -9.75 34.89 5.09
C GLU A 7 -9.89 35.99 4.03
N ILE A 8 -8.94 36.92 3.95
CA ILE A 8 -8.94 37.99 2.94
C ILE A 8 -8.82 37.38 1.53
N ARG A 9 -7.92 36.44 1.32
CA ARG A 9 -7.76 35.77 0.02
C ARG A 9 -8.98 34.95 -0.37
N LEU A 10 -9.64 34.27 0.57
CA LEU A 10 -10.85 33.51 0.31
C LEU A 10 -12.03 34.41 -0.10
N GLN A 11 -12.15 35.61 0.48
CA GLN A 11 -13.18 36.60 0.11
C GLN A 11 -13.01 37.18 -1.30
N GLN A 12 -11.80 37.07 -1.87
CA GLN A 12 -11.48 37.55 -3.22
C GLN A 12 -11.63 36.45 -4.30
N LEU A 13 -11.98 35.22 -3.92
CA LEU A 13 -12.18 34.14 -4.89
C LEU A 13 -13.56 34.27 -5.56
N PRO A 14 -13.65 33.91 -6.87
CA PRO A 14 -14.95 33.79 -7.53
C PRO A 14 -15.86 32.79 -6.81
N ASP A 15 -17.18 33.06 -6.80
CA ASP A 15 -18.16 32.19 -6.13
C ASP A 15 -18.16 30.75 -6.62
N ASN A 16 -17.74 30.53 -7.86
CA ASN A 16 -17.63 29.20 -8.49
C ASN A 16 -16.30 28.48 -8.25
N THR A 17 -15.43 28.98 -7.38
CA THR A 17 -14.16 28.30 -7.04
C THR A 17 -14.45 26.95 -6.39
N SER A 18 -13.85 25.87 -6.92
CA SER A 18 -14.05 24.51 -6.41
C SER A 18 -13.58 24.39 -4.93
N LYS A 19 -14.13 23.38 -4.24
CA LYS A 19 -13.73 23.09 -2.86
C LYS A 19 -12.23 22.78 -2.78
N GLU A 20 -11.73 21.96 -3.69
CA GLU A 20 -10.31 21.58 -3.73
C GLU A 20 -9.39 22.78 -3.98
N GLU A 21 -9.83 23.75 -4.79
CA GLU A 21 -9.04 24.96 -5.03
C GLU A 21 -9.02 25.89 -3.81
N LYS A 22 -10.15 26.02 -3.10
CA LYS A 22 -10.22 26.73 -1.81
C LYS A 22 -9.31 26.08 -0.77
N GLU A 23 -9.35 24.75 -0.65
CA GLU A 23 -8.47 23.98 0.25
C GLU A 23 -6.98 24.20 -0.05
N LYS A 24 -6.59 24.18 -1.33
CA LYS A 24 -5.21 24.46 -1.73
C LYS A 24 -4.75 25.82 -1.24
N ILE A 25 -5.59 26.85 -1.35
CA ILE A 25 -5.26 28.22 -0.93
C ILE A 25 -5.16 28.33 0.59
N ILE A 26 -6.10 27.76 1.34
CA ILE A 26 -6.09 27.76 2.80
C ILE A 26 -4.84 27.06 3.33
N ILE A 27 -4.62 25.83 2.88
CA ILE A 27 -3.48 25.02 3.30
C ILE A 27 -2.15 25.67 2.92
N GLU A 28 -2.04 26.24 1.72
CA GLU A 28 -0.85 26.97 1.29
C GLU A 28 -0.54 28.14 2.22
N ASN A 29 -1.54 28.97 2.54
CA ASN A 29 -1.35 30.11 3.40
C ASN A 29 -0.93 29.72 4.83
N LEU A 30 -1.57 28.69 5.41
CA LEU A 30 -1.24 28.21 6.75
C LEU A 30 0.16 27.57 6.79
N ALA A 31 0.51 26.77 5.78
CA ALA A 31 1.78 26.04 5.73
C ALA A 31 2.97 26.98 5.50
N TYR A 32 2.90 27.88 4.51
CA TYR A 32 3.98 28.83 4.21
C TYR A 32 4.00 30.01 5.19
N GLY A 33 2.86 30.34 5.82
CA GLY A 33 2.79 31.26 6.94
C GLY A 33 3.33 30.72 8.26
N ASN A 34 3.75 29.44 8.27
CA ASN A 34 4.23 28.73 9.46
C ASN A 34 3.20 28.66 10.61
N ASP A 35 1.92 28.74 10.29
CA ASP A 35 0.83 28.57 11.26
C ASP A 35 0.52 27.08 11.43
N VAL A 36 1.39 26.39 12.17
CA VAL A 36 1.27 24.94 12.43
C VAL A 36 0.00 24.62 13.22
N LYS A 37 -0.39 25.51 14.16
CA LYS A 37 -1.59 25.31 14.97
C LYS A 37 -2.85 25.45 14.13
N GLY A 38 -2.98 26.53 13.36
CA GLY A 38 -4.10 26.74 12.45
C GLY A 38 -4.22 25.63 11.41
N LEU A 39 -3.09 25.14 10.86
CA LEU A 39 -3.09 24.03 9.93
C LEU A 39 -3.62 22.75 10.58
N ASN A 40 -3.17 22.39 11.79
CA ASN A 40 -3.64 21.20 12.49
C ASN A 40 -5.15 21.30 12.82
N GLU A 41 -5.63 22.45 13.23
CA GLU A 41 -7.05 22.70 13.50
C GLU A 41 -7.87 22.55 12.20
N HIS A 42 -7.39 23.11 11.09
CA HIS A 42 -8.03 23.00 9.79
C HIS A 42 -8.13 21.55 9.32
N LEU A 43 -7.03 20.78 9.38
CA LEU A 43 -7.02 19.36 9.03
C LEU A 43 -8.00 18.54 9.89
N LYS A 44 -8.07 18.81 11.20
CA LYS A 44 -9.03 18.16 12.10
C LYS A 44 -10.49 18.47 11.76
N MET A 45 -10.77 19.69 11.29
CA MET A 45 -12.13 20.03 10.84
C MET A 45 -12.57 19.17 9.65
N GLY A 46 -11.66 18.79 8.76
CA GLY A 46 -11.92 17.89 7.64
C GLY A 46 -12.37 16.48 8.07
N LEU A 47 -12.01 16.02 9.28
CA LEU A 47 -12.44 14.72 9.81
C LEU A 47 -13.97 14.62 9.94
N LYS A 48 -14.68 15.74 10.12
CA LYS A 48 -16.14 15.79 10.21
C LYS A 48 -16.82 15.24 8.94
N GLU A 49 -16.17 15.33 7.81
CA GLU A 49 -16.69 14.84 6.55
C GLU A 49 -16.64 13.29 6.46
N TYR A 50 -15.74 12.66 7.22
CA TYR A 50 -15.58 11.20 7.22
C TYR A 50 -16.67 10.45 7.98
N VAL A 51 -17.61 11.15 8.58
CA VAL A 51 -18.82 10.53 9.19
C VAL A 51 -19.69 9.84 8.13
N ASN A 52 -19.61 10.31 6.89
CA ASN A 52 -20.25 9.66 5.75
C ASN A 52 -19.36 8.52 5.23
N SER A 53 -19.93 7.31 5.07
CA SER A 53 -19.21 6.11 4.66
C SER A 53 -18.52 6.25 3.29
N ASP A 54 -19.10 7.01 2.36
CA ASP A 54 -18.50 7.21 1.02
C ASP A 54 -17.28 8.13 1.09
N GLN A 55 -17.35 9.19 1.88
CA GLN A 55 -16.20 10.08 2.12
C GLN A 55 -15.10 9.36 2.89
N TYR A 56 -15.49 8.52 3.86
CA TYR A 56 -14.57 7.69 4.60
C TYR A 56 -13.83 6.70 3.68
N LYS A 57 -14.53 6.03 2.77
CA LYS A 57 -13.91 5.15 1.77
C LYS A 57 -12.91 5.90 0.89
N LYS A 58 -13.26 7.10 0.39
CA LYS A 58 -12.34 7.93 -0.39
C LYS A 58 -11.08 8.29 0.39
N TYR A 59 -11.22 8.55 1.68
CA TYR A 59 -10.07 8.79 2.55
C TYR A 59 -9.21 7.53 2.72
N LEU A 60 -9.81 6.36 2.93
CA LEU A 60 -9.09 5.08 2.98
C LEU A 60 -8.41 4.75 1.65
N ASP A 61 -9.00 5.12 0.50
CA ASP A 61 -8.36 5.01 -0.82
C ASP A 61 -7.09 5.88 -0.90
N THR A 62 -7.12 7.07 -0.30
CA THR A 62 -5.92 7.91 -0.21
C THR A 62 -4.85 7.25 0.66
N ILE A 63 -5.21 6.68 1.80
CA ILE A 63 -4.27 5.92 2.65
C ILE A 63 -3.66 4.75 1.87
N SER A 64 -4.45 3.98 1.12
CA SER A 64 -3.96 2.81 0.37
C SER A 64 -2.90 3.17 -0.67
N LYS A 65 -3.03 4.31 -1.33
CA LYS A 65 -2.09 4.82 -2.34
C LYS A 65 -0.84 5.46 -1.71
N PHE A 66 -1.02 6.13 -0.58
CA PHE A 66 0.01 6.97 0.05
C PHE A 66 0.43 6.50 1.45
N HIS A 67 0.25 5.21 1.77
CA HIS A 67 0.51 4.64 3.10
C HIS A 67 1.94 4.91 3.64
N ASN A 68 2.92 5.11 2.76
CA ASN A 68 4.31 5.43 3.13
C ASN A 68 4.51 6.90 3.55
N TYR A 69 3.58 7.79 3.23
CA TYR A 69 3.61 9.16 3.71
C TYR A 69 3.23 9.24 5.19
N SER A 70 3.57 10.36 5.84
CA SER A 70 3.06 10.65 7.19
C SER A 70 1.55 10.89 7.15
N ARG A 71 0.85 10.63 8.25
CA ARG A 71 -0.58 10.90 8.37
C ARG A 71 -0.93 12.34 7.97
N ARG A 72 -0.16 13.33 8.45
CA ARG A 72 -0.35 14.74 8.05
C ARG A 72 -0.31 14.93 6.53
N ASN A 73 0.65 14.32 5.85
CA ASN A 73 0.74 14.42 4.40
C ASN A 73 -0.43 13.73 3.70
N ILE A 74 -0.93 12.61 4.22
CA ILE A 74 -2.13 11.95 3.70
C ILE A 74 -3.34 12.88 3.81
N ASP A 75 -3.53 13.53 4.96
CA ASP A 75 -4.61 14.50 5.17
C ASP A 75 -4.49 15.70 4.20
N LEU A 76 -3.27 16.23 4.04
CA LEU A 76 -2.98 17.31 3.09
C LEU A 76 -3.27 16.91 1.63
N ILE A 77 -2.87 15.71 1.23
CA ILE A 77 -3.14 15.17 -0.12
C ILE A 77 -4.65 15.05 -0.31
N HIS A 78 -5.33 14.38 0.62
CA HIS A 78 -6.76 14.09 0.52
C HIS A 78 -7.61 15.35 0.42
N GLN A 79 -7.33 16.35 1.26
CA GLN A 79 -8.12 17.60 1.26
C GLN A 79 -7.90 18.45 0.01
N GLN A 80 -6.69 18.44 -0.57
CA GLN A 80 -6.35 19.25 -1.73
C GLN A 80 -6.57 18.54 -3.07
N LYS A 81 -6.44 17.21 -3.10
CA LYS A 81 -6.60 16.38 -4.30
C LYS A 81 -6.96 14.93 -3.93
N PRO A 82 -8.23 14.68 -3.60
CA PRO A 82 -8.69 13.37 -3.11
C PRO A 82 -8.56 12.25 -4.16
N ASP A 83 -8.52 12.59 -5.44
CA ASP A 83 -8.32 11.67 -6.57
C ASP A 83 -6.85 11.43 -6.94
N ALA A 84 -5.90 12.01 -6.22
CA ALA A 84 -4.47 11.82 -6.47
C ALA A 84 -4.09 10.33 -6.51
N THR A 85 -3.17 9.99 -7.42
CA THR A 85 -2.72 8.59 -7.62
C THR A 85 -1.21 8.42 -7.48
N LEU A 86 -0.43 9.29 -8.10
CA LEU A 86 1.03 9.31 -8.00
C LEU A 86 1.51 10.76 -7.96
N ILE A 87 2.22 11.14 -6.90
CA ILE A 87 2.64 12.53 -6.70
C ILE A 87 4.16 12.66 -6.66
N ALA A 88 4.65 13.74 -7.24
CA ALA A 88 6.06 14.13 -7.15
C ALA A 88 6.24 15.64 -7.32
N GLY A 89 7.38 16.16 -6.88
CA GLY A 89 7.79 17.53 -7.20
C GLY A 89 8.13 17.67 -8.70
N ALA A 90 8.02 18.91 -9.23
CA ALA A 90 8.24 19.18 -10.66
C ALA A 90 9.58 18.68 -11.18
N LYS A 91 10.65 18.85 -10.39
CA LYS A 91 11.98 18.36 -10.74
C LYS A 91 12.00 16.83 -10.93
N LYS A 92 11.38 16.08 -10.00
CA LYS A 92 11.33 14.62 -10.10
C LYS A 92 10.46 14.15 -11.26
N TRP A 93 9.37 14.87 -11.57
CA TRP A 93 8.58 14.59 -12.77
C TRP A 93 9.42 14.69 -14.03
N ASN A 94 10.23 15.75 -14.16
CA ASN A 94 11.09 15.96 -15.33
C ASN A 94 12.25 14.95 -15.38
N GLU A 95 13.05 14.86 -14.33
CA GLU A 95 14.33 14.14 -14.35
C GLU A 95 14.19 12.62 -14.23
N SER A 96 13.20 12.14 -13.43
CA SER A 96 13.04 10.70 -13.15
C SER A 96 11.94 10.04 -13.98
N PHE A 97 10.89 10.79 -14.32
CA PHE A 97 9.73 10.25 -15.02
C PHE A 97 9.63 10.71 -16.48
N GLU A 98 10.50 11.62 -16.93
CA GLU A 98 10.45 12.22 -18.28
C GLU A 98 9.07 12.83 -18.60
N ARG A 99 8.48 13.47 -17.57
CA ARG A 99 7.15 14.10 -17.64
C ARG A 99 7.23 15.57 -17.22
N TYR A 100 6.35 16.38 -17.79
CA TYR A 100 6.31 17.82 -17.59
C TYR A 100 4.96 18.24 -17.05
N ILE A 101 4.96 19.22 -16.14
CA ILE A 101 3.73 19.80 -15.61
C ILE A 101 2.96 20.50 -16.72
N ASN A 102 1.69 20.23 -16.87
CA ASN A 102 0.80 20.88 -17.83
C ASN A 102 0.73 22.39 -17.55
N LYS A 103 0.69 23.20 -18.61
CA LYS A 103 0.59 24.64 -18.47
C LYS A 103 -0.67 25.04 -17.70
N GLY A 104 -0.50 25.87 -16.67
CA GLY A 104 -1.61 26.37 -15.85
C GLY A 104 -1.93 25.50 -14.63
N GLU A 105 -1.36 24.30 -14.52
CA GLU A 105 -1.58 23.45 -13.35
C GLU A 105 -0.99 24.07 -12.08
N LYS A 106 -1.77 23.98 -10.98
CA LYS A 106 -1.36 24.43 -9.66
C LYS A 106 -1.03 23.22 -8.79
N GLY A 107 0.22 23.13 -8.33
CA GLY A 107 0.62 22.11 -7.36
C GLY A 107 -0.08 22.28 -6.03
N PHE A 108 -0.16 21.22 -5.26
CA PHE A 108 -0.67 21.21 -3.89
C PHE A 108 0.45 20.99 -2.89
N THR A 109 0.19 21.35 -1.62
CA THR A 109 1.24 21.47 -0.61
C THR A 109 1.29 20.22 0.27
N ILE A 110 2.51 19.67 0.43
CA ILE A 110 2.82 18.67 1.45
C ILE A 110 4.08 19.10 2.23
N TYR A 111 4.44 18.38 3.28
CA TYR A 111 5.70 18.59 4.00
C TYR A 111 6.74 17.56 3.54
N ALA A 112 7.94 18.04 3.20
CA ALA A 112 9.08 17.20 2.84
C ALA A 112 10.28 17.47 3.76
N PRO A 113 11.12 16.47 4.03
CA PRO A 113 12.35 16.67 4.77
C PRO A 113 13.32 17.55 3.99
N SER A 114 13.94 18.48 4.68
CA SER A 114 14.98 19.36 4.15
C SER A 114 16.17 19.40 5.12
N GLU A 115 17.33 19.03 4.65
CA GLU A 115 18.55 19.12 5.45
C GLU A 115 19.03 20.58 5.53
N TYR A 116 19.51 20.95 6.71
CA TYR A 116 20.18 22.24 6.91
C TYR A 116 21.43 22.07 7.80
N LYS A 117 22.42 22.88 7.53
CA LYS A 117 23.66 22.93 8.30
C LYS A 117 23.44 23.66 9.62
N VAL A 118 23.85 23.06 10.70
CA VAL A 118 23.69 23.65 12.05
C VAL A 118 24.76 24.73 12.23
N LYS A 119 24.34 25.90 12.71
CA LYS A 119 25.22 27.02 13.08
C LYS A 119 25.13 27.27 14.58
N ASP A 120 26.23 27.71 15.20
CA ASP A 120 26.27 28.17 16.57
C ASP A 120 25.75 29.61 16.71
N LEU A 121 25.82 30.16 17.92
CA LEU A 121 25.38 31.53 18.24
C LEU A 121 26.20 32.62 17.52
N ASN A 122 27.43 32.31 17.07
CA ASN A 122 28.30 33.22 16.33
C ASN A 122 28.08 33.13 14.82
N GLY A 123 27.26 32.18 14.36
CA GLY A 123 26.99 31.94 12.95
C GLY A 123 27.94 30.96 12.27
N ASP A 124 28.87 30.35 13.02
CA ASP A 124 29.80 29.35 12.53
C ASP A 124 29.18 27.98 12.45
N PHE A 125 29.62 27.14 11.49
CA PHE A 125 29.12 25.79 11.37
C PHE A 125 29.59 24.89 12.50
N VAL A 126 28.66 24.24 13.16
CA VAL A 126 28.93 23.22 14.19
C VAL A 126 29.47 21.97 13.50
N LEU A 127 30.58 21.42 14.01
CA LEU A 127 31.15 20.16 13.56
C LEU A 127 30.65 18.98 14.40
N ASP A 128 30.52 17.82 13.77
CA ASP A 128 30.24 16.55 14.45
C ASP A 128 31.54 15.93 15.05
N LYS A 129 31.44 14.73 15.62
CA LYS A 129 32.55 14.02 16.23
C LYS A 129 33.68 13.66 15.25
N ASP A 130 33.34 13.60 13.96
CA ASP A 130 34.24 13.25 12.86
C ASP A 130 34.80 14.48 12.13
N GLY A 131 34.54 15.68 12.67
CA GLY A 131 34.99 16.97 12.09
C GLY A 131 34.19 17.40 10.86
N LYS A 132 33.06 16.77 10.54
CA LYS A 132 32.17 17.16 9.44
C LYS A 132 31.13 18.16 9.93
N VAL A 133 30.66 19.02 9.00
CA VAL A 133 29.59 19.96 9.32
C VAL A 133 28.33 19.21 9.72
N LYS A 134 27.85 19.42 10.94
CA LYS A 134 26.65 18.82 11.48
C LYS A 134 25.43 19.29 10.68
N THR A 135 24.60 18.33 10.21
CA THR A 135 23.32 18.60 9.56
C THR A 135 22.17 18.13 10.43
N ASN A 136 21.07 18.85 10.37
CA ASN A 136 19.79 18.45 10.96
C ASN A 136 18.71 18.47 9.88
N ILE A 137 17.61 17.75 10.12
CA ILE A 137 16.45 17.69 9.23
C ILE A 137 15.33 18.56 9.81
N ARG A 138 14.73 19.37 8.97
CA ARG A 138 13.46 20.06 9.24
C ARG A 138 12.47 19.70 8.14
N PHE A 139 11.18 19.75 8.47
CA PHE A 139 10.13 19.56 7.49
C PHE A 139 9.64 20.93 6.99
N ILE A 140 9.66 21.11 5.69
CA ILE A 140 9.24 22.36 5.03
C ILE A 140 8.07 22.08 4.07
N PRO A 141 7.15 23.05 3.88
CA PRO A 141 6.13 22.92 2.85
C PRO A 141 6.76 22.95 1.46
N VAL A 142 6.33 22.04 0.59
CA VAL A 142 6.76 21.94 -0.79
C VAL A 142 5.55 21.70 -1.71
N LYS A 143 5.68 22.13 -2.98
CA LYS A 143 4.65 21.86 -4.00
C LYS A 143 4.94 20.53 -4.69
N VAL A 144 3.88 19.73 -4.80
CA VAL A 144 3.85 18.49 -5.58
C VAL A 144 2.70 18.53 -6.58
N PHE A 145 2.77 17.66 -7.57
CA PHE A 145 1.80 17.52 -8.65
C PHE A 145 1.44 16.05 -8.80
N ASP A 146 0.19 15.76 -9.05
CA ASP A 146 -0.26 14.42 -9.40
C ASP A 146 0.04 14.09 -10.87
N VAL A 147 0.15 12.81 -11.20
CA VAL A 147 0.41 12.36 -12.57
C VAL A 147 -0.61 12.90 -13.56
N SER A 148 -1.87 13.09 -13.17
CA SER A 148 -2.93 13.67 -14.00
C SER A 148 -2.65 15.14 -14.40
N GLN A 149 -1.79 15.83 -13.66
CA GLN A 149 -1.36 17.20 -13.94
C GLN A 149 -0.09 17.26 -14.83
N THR A 150 0.30 16.13 -15.39
CA THR A 150 1.55 16.03 -16.18
C THR A 150 1.30 15.39 -17.54
N ASN A 151 2.18 15.70 -18.49
CA ASN A 151 2.27 15.01 -19.78
C ASN A 151 3.70 14.51 -20.03
N GLY A 152 3.89 13.64 -21.00
CA GLY A 152 5.20 13.09 -21.38
C GLY A 152 5.15 11.57 -21.45
N LYS A 153 6.25 10.91 -21.07
CA LYS A 153 6.41 9.46 -21.14
C LYS A 153 5.28 8.72 -20.41
N GLU A 154 4.73 7.72 -21.08
CA GLU A 154 3.72 6.85 -20.48
C GLU A 154 4.33 6.08 -19.31
N LEU A 155 3.66 6.12 -18.17
CA LEU A 155 4.08 5.37 -17.00
C LEU A 155 3.37 4.02 -17.03
N SER A 156 4.14 2.94 -17.01
CA SER A 156 3.58 1.63 -16.67
C SER A 156 3.19 1.65 -15.19
N LEU A 157 2.09 2.32 -14.89
CA LEU A 157 1.41 2.12 -13.62
C LEU A 157 0.88 0.70 -13.73
N ASN A 158 1.55 -0.24 -13.07
CA ASN A 158 0.98 -1.56 -12.85
C ASN A 158 -0.26 -1.37 -11.96
N SER A 159 -1.32 -0.86 -12.57
CA SER A 159 -2.67 -1.10 -12.09
C SER A 159 -2.87 -2.59 -12.29
N VAL A 160 -2.61 -3.35 -11.27
CA VAL A 160 -3.11 -4.70 -11.18
C VAL A 160 -4.62 -4.55 -11.07
N GLU A 161 -5.29 -4.37 -12.22
CA GLU A 161 -6.73 -4.60 -12.34
C GLU A 161 -6.92 -6.09 -12.15
N LEU A 162 -7.17 -6.46 -10.90
CA LEU A 162 -7.50 -7.83 -10.54
C LEU A 162 -8.97 -8.06 -10.87
N GLU A 163 -9.23 -8.59 -12.06
CA GLU A 163 -10.45 -9.36 -12.31
C GLU A 163 -10.55 -10.48 -11.25
N ASN A 164 -11.76 -11.02 -11.03
CA ASN A 164 -12.14 -12.01 -10.00
C ASN A 164 -11.24 -13.27 -9.87
N ASN A 165 -10.27 -13.46 -10.76
CA ASN A 165 -9.14 -14.37 -10.62
C ASN A 165 -7.92 -13.56 -10.17
N VAL A 166 -7.59 -13.63 -8.90
CA VAL A 166 -6.42 -12.95 -8.35
C VAL A 166 -5.16 -13.61 -8.93
N GLU A 167 -4.56 -12.99 -9.95
CA GLU A 167 -3.41 -13.52 -10.69
C GLU A 167 -2.26 -13.96 -9.78
N ASN A 168 -2.17 -13.34 -8.60
CA ASN A 168 -1.17 -13.63 -7.56
C ASN A 168 -1.78 -14.19 -6.26
N TYR A 169 -2.97 -14.84 -6.33
CA TYR A 169 -3.66 -15.34 -5.14
C TYR A 169 -2.75 -16.21 -4.26
N VAL A 170 -2.06 -17.17 -4.86
CA VAL A 170 -1.22 -18.12 -4.13
C VAL A 170 -0.08 -17.41 -3.41
N ASP A 171 0.54 -16.42 -4.03
CA ASP A 171 1.66 -15.70 -3.45
C ASP A 171 1.21 -14.76 -2.33
N ILE A 172 0.09 -14.07 -2.53
CA ILE A 172 -0.51 -13.23 -1.48
C ILE A 172 -0.91 -14.11 -0.28
N TYR A 173 -1.56 -15.24 -0.53
CA TYR A 173 -1.95 -16.17 0.54
C TYR A 173 -0.73 -16.72 1.29
N LYS A 174 0.34 -17.13 0.58
CA LYS A 174 1.61 -17.56 1.19
C LYS A 174 2.22 -16.45 2.04
N ALA A 175 2.21 -15.20 1.57
CA ALA A 175 2.74 -14.07 2.31
C ALA A 175 1.94 -13.81 3.59
N LEU A 176 0.61 -13.81 3.52
CA LEU A 176 -0.26 -13.64 4.68
C LEU A 176 -0.09 -14.80 5.68
N LYS A 177 0.04 -16.03 5.19
CA LYS A 177 0.32 -17.20 6.02
C LYS A 177 1.68 -17.09 6.72
N GLU A 178 2.75 -16.69 6.02
CA GLU A 178 4.07 -16.49 6.64
C GLU A 178 4.03 -15.41 7.74
N ILE A 179 3.25 -14.34 7.53
CA ILE A 179 3.02 -13.29 8.53
C ILE A 179 2.29 -13.85 9.75
N ALA A 180 1.25 -14.67 9.55
CA ALA A 180 0.52 -15.32 10.63
C ALA A 180 1.40 -16.30 11.41
N ASP A 181 2.19 -17.13 10.71
CA ASP A 181 3.07 -18.14 11.31
C ASP A 181 4.14 -17.49 12.22
N LYS A 182 4.66 -16.30 11.88
CA LYS A 182 5.61 -15.55 12.72
C LYS A 182 5.05 -15.17 14.09
N ASP A 183 3.75 -14.96 14.17
CA ASP A 183 3.04 -14.63 15.42
C ASP A 183 2.35 -15.86 16.03
N ASN A 184 2.66 -17.06 15.53
CA ASN A 184 2.05 -18.35 15.92
C ASN A 184 0.53 -18.38 15.76
N ILE A 185 -0.01 -17.60 14.81
CA ILE A 185 -1.44 -17.58 14.49
C ILE A 185 -1.73 -18.74 13.54
N LYS A 186 -2.59 -19.65 13.96
CA LYS A 186 -3.05 -20.77 13.13
C LYS A 186 -4.15 -20.30 12.19
N ILE A 187 -4.10 -20.76 10.92
CA ILE A 187 -5.16 -20.54 9.95
C ILE A 187 -5.77 -21.89 9.63
N VAL A 188 -7.08 -22.02 9.81
CA VAL A 188 -7.83 -23.25 9.54
C VAL A 188 -9.05 -22.94 8.67
N PHE A 189 -9.43 -23.88 7.81
CA PHE A 189 -10.65 -23.78 7.00
C PHE A 189 -11.74 -24.66 7.59
N VAL A 190 -12.90 -24.06 7.83
CA VAL A 190 -14.07 -24.71 8.42
C VAL A 190 -15.23 -24.80 7.42
N ASP A 191 -16.08 -25.79 7.59
CA ASP A 191 -17.25 -25.99 6.73
C ASP A 191 -18.30 -24.89 6.98
N LYS A 192 -19.07 -24.56 5.94
CA LYS A 192 -20.07 -23.50 5.98
C LYS A 192 -21.11 -23.68 7.09
N GLU A 193 -21.43 -24.92 7.41
CA GLU A 193 -22.38 -25.31 8.45
C GLU A 193 -21.93 -24.89 9.85
N LEU A 194 -20.60 -24.88 10.07
CA LEU A 194 -19.98 -24.43 11.34
C LEU A 194 -19.88 -22.90 11.42
N MET A 195 -19.94 -22.20 10.29
CA MET A 195 -19.84 -20.74 10.20
C MET A 195 -20.87 -20.16 9.21
N PRO A 196 -22.19 -20.32 9.49
CA PRO A 196 -23.24 -20.01 8.51
C PRO A 196 -23.41 -18.50 8.24
N ARG A 197 -23.05 -17.64 9.21
CA ARG A 197 -23.28 -16.19 9.17
C ARG A 197 -22.02 -15.35 8.97
N ALA A 198 -20.85 -15.93 9.17
CA ALA A 198 -19.56 -15.25 9.03
C ALA A 198 -18.73 -15.86 7.91
N TYR A 199 -17.76 -15.11 7.42
CA TYR A 199 -16.75 -15.55 6.46
C TYR A 199 -15.47 -15.99 7.16
N GLY A 200 -15.15 -15.39 8.29
CA GLY A 200 -14.01 -15.70 9.14
C GLY A 200 -14.27 -15.35 10.60
N SER A 201 -13.36 -15.74 11.47
CA SER A 201 -13.29 -15.32 12.86
C SER A 201 -11.90 -15.52 13.42
N TYR A 202 -11.44 -14.62 14.27
CA TYR A 202 -10.26 -14.80 15.08
C TYR A 202 -10.64 -15.16 16.53
N THR A 203 -10.08 -16.24 17.05
CA THR A 203 -10.26 -16.68 18.44
C THR A 203 -9.00 -16.44 19.25
N PRO A 204 -8.93 -15.38 20.08
CA PRO A 204 -7.71 -15.03 20.83
C PRO A 204 -7.21 -16.15 21.76
N ALA A 205 -8.12 -16.86 22.43
CA ALA A 205 -7.76 -17.95 23.36
C ALA A 205 -7.03 -19.12 22.69
N LYS A 206 -7.29 -19.35 21.40
CA LYS A 206 -6.65 -20.41 20.59
C LYS A 206 -5.57 -19.88 19.68
N ASN A 207 -5.40 -18.56 19.58
CA ASN A 207 -4.59 -17.87 18.59
C ASN A 207 -4.83 -18.42 17.17
N THR A 208 -6.10 -18.54 16.79
CA THR A 208 -6.52 -19.23 15.56
C THR A 208 -7.48 -18.36 14.78
N ILE A 209 -7.21 -18.24 13.48
CA ILE A 209 -8.12 -17.68 12.48
C ILE A 209 -8.83 -18.84 11.81
N GLU A 210 -10.15 -18.81 11.82
CA GLU A 210 -11.02 -19.74 11.11
C GLU A 210 -11.57 -19.04 9.86
N LEU A 211 -11.44 -19.67 8.70
CA LEU A 211 -11.96 -19.18 7.42
C LEU A 211 -12.97 -20.17 6.87
N ARG A 212 -14.10 -19.67 6.37
CA ARG A 212 -15.13 -20.51 5.77
C ARG A 212 -14.65 -21.10 4.43
N LYS A 213 -14.82 -22.40 4.23
CA LYS A 213 -14.55 -23.07 2.95
C LYS A 213 -15.50 -22.59 1.85
N GLY A 214 -15.06 -22.68 0.60
CA GLY A 214 -15.86 -22.40 -0.59
C GLY A 214 -16.05 -20.91 -0.91
N MET A 215 -15.32 -20.03 -0.27
CA MET A 215 -15.24 -18.61 -0.66
C MET A 215 -14.43 -18.43 -1.95
N GLY A 216 -14.72 -17.37 -2.69
CA GLY A 216 -13.86 -16.93 -3.80
C GLY A 216 -12.47 -16.50 -3.31
N GLN A 217 -11.50 -16.45 -4.22
CA GLN A 217 -10.11 -16.09 -3.88
C GLN A 217 -10.01 -14.71 -3.24
N GLY A 218 -10.65 -13.69 -3.82
CA GLY A 218 -10.67 -12.33 -3.28
C GLY A 218 -11.32 -12.25 -1.90
N ASP A 219 -12.46 -12.91 -1.72
CA ASP A 219 -13.17 -12.96 -0.44
C ASP A 219 -12.33 -13.67 0.64
N THR A 220 -11.61 -14.75 0.26
CA THR A 220 -10.71 -15.46 1.18
C THR A 220 -9.56 -14.56 1.65
N LEU A 221 -8.91 -13.85 0.74
CA LEU A 221 -7.80 -12.95 1.08
C LEU A 221 -8.28 -11.76 1.92
N SER A 222 -9.37 -11.10 1.52
CA SER A 222 -9.88 -9.94 2.26
C SER A 222 -10.37 -10.32 3.66
N THR A 223 -11.00 -11.49 3.82
CA THR A 223 -11.38 -12.03 5.12
C THR A 223 -10.14 -12.35 5.96
N LEU A 224 -9.14 -13.02 5.38
CA LEU A 224 -7.90 -13.33 6.10
C LEU A 224 -7.18 -12.05 6.58
N ILE A 225 -7.14 -11.01 5.75
CA ILE A 225 -6.56 -9.71 6.12
C ILE A 225 -7.34 -9.09 7.29
N HIS A 226 -8.67 -9.17 7.27
CA HIS A 226 -9.53 -8.67 8.34
C HIS A 226 -9.26 -9.39 9.68
N GLU A 227 -9.23 -10.72 9.66
CA GLU A 227 -8.96 -11.52 10.86
C GLU A 227 -7.52 -11.35 11.36
N LEU A 228 -6.55 -11.15 10.45
CA LEU A 228 -5.18 -10.80 10.83
C LEU A 228 -5.11 -9.42 11.49
N ALA A 229 -5.93 -8.45 11.06
CA ALA A 229 -5.99 -7.15 11.71
C ALA A 229 -6.50 -7.27 13.15
N HIS A 230 -7.52 -8.10 13.40
CA HIS A 230 -7.95 -8.42 14.77
C HIS A 230 -6.82 -9.08 15.57
N ALA A 231 -6.16 -10.09 15.02
CA ALA A 231 -5.15 -10.86 15.71
C ALA A 231 -3.90 -10.06 16.07
N LYS A 232 -3.48 -9.14 15.20
CA LYS A 232 -2.19 -8.43 15.34
C LYS A 232 -2.28 -7.08 16.04
N TYR A 233 -3.37 -6.35 15.83
CA TYR A 233 -3.42 -4.93 16.15
C TYR A 233 -4.47 -4.57 17.20
N GLN A 234 -5.25 -5.52 17.69
CA GLN A 234 -6.29 -5.25 18.68
C GLN A 234 -5.95 -5.82 20.06
N SER A 235 -6.56 -5.22 21.10
CA SER A 235 -6.51 -5.76 22.44
C SER A 235 -7.25 -7.08 22.53
N LYS A 236 -6.74 -8.03 23.32
CA LYS A 236 -7.40 -9.33 23.55
C LYS A 236 -8.65 -9.23 24.45
N ILE A 237 -8.83 -8.11 25.12
CA ILE A 237 -9.97 -7.83 26.01
C ILE A 237 -10.79 -6.73 25.34
N ILE A 238 -12.03 -7.04 24.97
CA ILE A 238 -12.93 -6.14 24.25
C ILE A 238 -14.20 -5.96 25.07
N THR A 239 -14.50 -4.72 25.43
CA THR A 239 -15.79 -4.33 25.97
C THR A 239 -16.82 -4.17 24.83
N THR A 240 -18.11 -4.19 25.15
CA THR A 240 -19.17 -4.01 24.14
C THR A 240 -19.05 -2.65 23.42
N GLU A 241 -18.62 -1.61 24.14
CA GLU A 241 -18.41 -0.27 23.58
C GLU A 241 -17.19 -0.19 22.65
N GLU A 242 -16.17 -0.99 22.92
CA GLU A 242 -14.97 -1.10 22.08
C GLU A 242 -15.19 -1.98 20.84
N TYR A 243 -16.24 -2.82 20.84
CA TYR A 243 -16.49 -3.74 19.71
C TYR A 243 -16.66 -2.99 18.39
N ALA A 244 -17.56 -1.99 18.34
CA ALA A 244 -17.79 -1.21 17.11
C ALA A 244 -16.51 -0.49 16.62
N LEU A 245 -15.68 -0.03 17.56
CA LEU A 245 -14.41 0.60 17.26
C LEU A 245 -13.37 -0.39 16.71
N ASN A 246 -13.33 -1.59 17.29
CA ASN A 246 -12.44 -2.65 16.84
C ASN A 246 -12.82 -3.16 15.44
N GLU A 247 -14.12 -3.29 15.16
CA GLU A 247 -14.62 -3.64 13.82
C GLU A 247 -14.32 -2.54 12.80
N LEU A 248 -14.49 -1.26 13.16
CA LEU A 248 -14.12 -0.14 12.31
C LEU A 248 -12.62 -0.17 12.00
N HIS A 249 -11.79 -0.41 13.01
CA HIS A 249 -10.34 -0.49 12.88
C HIS A 249 -9.91 -1.66 11.97
N ALA A 250 -10.36 -2.89 12.27
CA ALA A 250 -10.02 -4.07 11.48
C ALA A 250 -10.54 -3.98 10.05
N GLY A 251 -11.80 -3.54 9.87
CA GLY A 251 -12.41 -3.34 8.56
C GLY A 251 -11.68 -2.30 7.73
N SER A 252 -11.21 -1.22 8.35
CA SER A 252 -10.45 -0.18 7.66
C SER A 252 -9.06 -0.65 7.24
N ILE A 253 -8.34 -1.38 8.10
CA ILE A 253 -7.05 -1.99 7.74
C ILE A 253 -7.25 -2.98 6.60
N ALA A 254 -8.28 -3.83 6.67
CA ALA A 254 -8.60 -4.79 5.62
C ALA A 254 -8.91 -4.10 4.30
N TYR A 255 -9.68 -3.01 4.32
CA TYR A 255 -9.99 -2.22 3.14
C TYR A 255 -8.73 -1.63 2.51
N VAL A 256 -7.94 -0.90 3.29
CA VAL A 256 -6.70 -0.24 2.83
C VAL A 256 -5.72 -1.25 2.23
N THR A 257 -5.51 -2.37 2.94
CA THR A 257 -4.59 -3.43 2.51
C THR A 257 -5.09 -4.15 1.27
N SER A 258 -6.39 -4.51 1.23
CA SER A 258 -7.01 -5.13 0.06
C SER A 258 -6.94 -4.24 -1.17
N LYS A 259 -7.20 -2.94 -1.00
CA LYS A 259 -7.10 -1.95 -2.08
C LYS A 259 -5.68 -1.81 -2.61
N HIS A 260 -4.67 -1.78 -1.71
CA HIS A 260 -3.25 -1.77 -2.08
C HIS A 260 -2.86 -3.01 -2.90
N LEU A 261 -3.39 -4.17 -2.51
CA LEU A 261 -3.17 -5.43 -3.24
C LEU A 261 -4.02 -5.57 -4.52
N GLY A 262 -4.84 -4.57 -4.84
CA GLY A 262 -5.73 -4.58 -6.00
C GLY A 262 -6.94 -5.51 -5.88
N LEU A 263 -7.33 -5.94 -4.67
CA LEU A 263 -8.52 -6.77 -4.46
C LEU A 263 -9.80 -5.95 -4.61
N ASP A 264 -10.88 -6.59 -5.07
CA ASP A 264 -12.21 -5.96 -5.12
C ASP A 264 -12.75 -5.67 -3.73
N THR A 265 -12.92 -4.39 -3.43
CA THR A 265 -13.46 -3.89 -2.15
C THR A 265 -14.87 -3.32 -2.27
N SER A 266 -15.52 -3.51 -3.42
CA SER A 266 -16.84 -2.91 -3.70
C SER A 266 -17.93 -3.34 -2.71
N LYS A 267 -17.86 -4.57 -2.20
CA LYS A 267 -18.80 -5.14 -1.22
C LYS A 267 -18.53 -4.72 0.23
N GLN A 268 -17.37 -4.13 0.52
CA GLN A 268 -17.04 -3.73 1.89
C GLN A 268 -17.87 -2.51 2.30
N SER A 269 -18.46 -2.57 3.48
CA SER A 269 -19.26 -1.50 4.06
C SER A 269 -18.75 -1.11 5.44
N PHE A 270 -18.92 0.16 5.80
CA PHE A 270 -18.52 0.69 7.09
C PHE A 270 -19.75 1.02 7.96
N GLY A 271 -20.70 0.08 8.06
CA GLY A 271 -21.89 0.22 8.90
C GLY A 271 -21.56 0.55 10.37
N TYR A 272 -20.43 0.04 10.86
CA TYR A 272 -19.92 0.35 12.20
C TYR A 272 -19.51 1.81 12.39
N LEU A 273 -19.12 2.52 11.32
CA LEU A 273 -18.82 3.95 11.40
C LEU A 273 -20.04 4.75 11.84
N ASN A 274 -21.19 4.49 11.25
CA ASN A 274 -22.43 5.16 11.62
C ASN A 274 -22.83 4.86 13.09
N SER A 275 -22.68 3.60 13.51
CA SER A 275 -22.94 3.21 14.91
C SER A 275 -21.96 3.88 15.86
N TYR A 276 -20.68 3.94 15.51
CA TYR A 276 -19.65 4.58 16.31
C TYR A 276 -19.88 6.11 16.45
N MET A 277 -20.32 6.77 15.37
CA MET A 277 -20.48 8.24 15.32
C MET A 277 -21.84 8.73 15.85
N LYS A 278 -22.86 7.83 15.94
CA LYS A 278 -24.26 8.21 16.22
C LYS A 278 -24.45 9.04 17.47
N ASP A 279 -23.66 8.78 18.52
CA ASP A 279 -23.80 9.41 19.82
C ASP A 279 -22.61 10.30 20.22
N ARG A 280 -21.65 10.54 19.30
CA ARG A 280 -20.40 11.24 19.59
C ARG A 280 -20.38 12.62 18.94
N LYS A 281 -20.15 13.64 19.76
CA LYS A 281 -19.93 15.02 19.32
C LYS A 281 -18.45 15.38 19.20
N ASP A 282 -17.56 14.58 19.81
CA ASP A 282 -16.12 14.79 19.82
C ASP A 282 -15.42 13.86 18.82
N PHE A 283 -14.68 14.46 17.90
CA PHE A 283 -13.93 13.78 16.84
C PHE A 283 -12.49 13.41 17.26
N THR A 284 -12.11 13.70 18.51
CA THR A 284 -10.75 13.42 19.02
C THR A 284 -10.47 11.90 19.00
N ASP A 285 -11.47 11.10 19.36
CA ASP A 285 -11.34 9.64 19.32
C ASP A 285 -11.23 9.12 17.88
N LEU A 286 -11.99 9.71 16.94
CA LEU A 286 -11.90 9.34 15.51
C LEU A 286 -10.50 9.65 14.96
N ASP A 287 -9.92 10.78 15.31
CA ASP A 287 -8.58 11.16 14.90
C ASP A 287 -7.54 10.12 15.36
N ARG A 288 -7.61 9.68 16.63
CA ARG A 288 -6.74 8.62 17.18
C ARG A 288 -6.92 7.29 16.46
N VAL A 289 -8.18 6.92 16.16
CA VAL A 289 -8.47 5.67 15.46
C VAL A 289 -7.93 5.68 14.04
N ILE A 290 -8.09 6.79 13.34
CA ILE A 290 -7.55 6.98 11.98
C ILE A 290 -6.01 6.93 12.00
N ASP A 291 -5.36 7.55 12.99
CA ASP A 291 -3.92 7.48 13.19
C ASP A 291 -3.44 6.03 13.35
N LYS A 292 -4.17 5.27 14.18
CA LYS A 292 -3.87 3.85 14.40
C LYS A 292 -4.12 3.01 13.14
N ILE A 293 -5.21 3.24 12.43
CA ILE A 293 -5.51 2.58 11.14
C ILE A 293 -4.39 2.80 10.14
N HIS A 294 -3.92 4.04 9.99
CA HIS A 294 -2.83 4.37 9.08
C HIS A 294 -1.53 3.63 9.47
N SER A 295 -1.16 3.69 10.75
CA SER A 295 0.05 3.02 11.27
C SER A 295 0.01 1.51 11.05
N ASP A 296 -1.10 0.87 11.40
CA ASP A 296 -1.25 -0.58 11.36
C ASP A 296 -1.41 -1.10 9.94
N ALA A 297 -2.15 -0.38 9.08
CA ALA A 297 -2.26 -0.71 7.66
C ALA A 297 -0.91 -0.59 6.95
N LYS A 298 -0.15 0.47 7.23
CA LYS A 298 1.22 0.64 6.71
C LYS A 298 2.13 -0.51 7.15
N ASP A 299 2.10 -0.90 8.43
CA ASP A 299 2.90 -2.01 8.93
C ASP A 299 2.54 -3.32 8.22
N LEU A 300 1.24 -3.61 8.07
CA LEU A 300 0.78 -4.82 7.40
C LEU A 300 1.16 -4.84 5.92
N ILE A 301 0.92 -3.76 5.19
CA ILE A 301 1.28 -3.63 3.77
C ILE A 301 2.78 -3.84 3.58
N ASN A 302 3.62 -3.16 4.35
CA ASN A 302 5.08 -3.30 4.23
C ASN A 302 5.56 -4.73 4.52
N LYS A 303 4.93 -5.43 5.47
CA LYS A 303 5.22 -6.85 5.74
C LYS A 303 4.81 -7.74 4.58
N ILE A 304 3.65 -7.49 3.97
CA ILE A 304 3.17 -8.24 2.81
C ILE A 304 4.10 -8.00 1.62
N ASP A 305 4.38 -6.77 1.27
CA ASP A 305 5.23 -6.41 0.13
C ASP A 305 6.63 -7.02 0.26
N THR A 306 7.25 -6.89 1.43
CA THR A 306 8.56 -7.50 1.72
C THR A 306 8.53 -9.02 1.61
N THR A 307 7.44 -9.67 2.01
CA THR A 307 7.29 -11.12 1.96
C THR A 307 7.03 -11.59 0.54
N LEU A 308 6.21 -10.86 -0.24
CA LEU A 308 5.97 -11.11 -1.65
C LEU A 308 7.26 -11.02 -2.49
N GLU A 309 8.10 -10.02 -2.25
CA GLU A 309 9.41 -9.91 -2.91
C GLU A 309 10.29 -11.14 -2.64
N LYS A 310 10.30 -11.64 -1.40
CA LYS A 310 11.04 -12.86 -1.03
C LYS A 310 10.46 -14.12 -1.69
N VAL A 311 9.14 -14.23 -1.78
CA VAL A 311 8.47 -15.38 -2.45
C VAL A 311 8.85 -15.38 -3.92
N LYS A 312 8.71 -14.23 -4.62
CA LYS A 312 9.08 -14.11 -6.04
C LYS A 312 10.57 -14.37 -6.28
N SER A 313 11.45 -13.90 -5.42
CA SER A 313 12.90 -14.14 -5.58
C SER A 313 13.29 -15.61 -5.39
N LYS A 314 12.62 -16.33 -4.47
CA LYS A 314 12.82 -17.78 -4.27
C LYS A 314 12.36 -18.58 -5.49
N GLU A 315 11.24 -18.23 -6.11
CA GLU A 315 10.72 -18.88 -7.31
C GLU A 315 11.66 -18.68 -8.51
N ILE A 316 12.12 -17.45 -8.76
CA ILE A 316 13.09 -17.15 -9.81
C ILE A 316 14.39 -17.96 -9.62
N THR A 317 14.83 -18.15 -8.38
CA THR A 317 16.04 -18.95 -8.06
C THR A 317 15.80 -20.43 -8.30
N LYS A 318 14.61 -20.94 -7.95
CA LYS A 318 14.21 -22.34 -8.19
C LYS A 318 14.12 -22.63 -9.68
N ASP A 319 13.50 -21.75 -10.47
CA ASP A 319 13.39 -21.92 -11.93
C ASP A 319 14.76 -21.90 -12.61
N LYS A 320 15.66 -21.00 -12.20
CA LYS A 320 17.04 -20.96 -12.71
C LYS A 320 17.82 -22.23 -12.37
N PHE A 321 17.59 -22.79 -11.19
CA PHE A 321 18.21 -24.04 -10.76
C PHE A 321 17.65 -25.24 -11.54
N GLN A 322 16.32 -25.31 -11.68
CA GLN A 322 15.62 -26.33 -12.46
C GLN A 322 16.09 -26.33 -13.92
N SER A 323 16.15 -25.17 -14.56
CA SER A 323 16.67 -25.01 -15.93
C SER A 323 18.13 -25.44 -16.09
N LYS A 324 18.97 -25.26 -15.05
CA LYS A 324 20.36 -25.77 -15.06
C LYS A 324 20.40 -27.26 -14.97
N ILE A 325 19.54 -27.90 -14.15
CA ILE A 325 19.44 -29.37 -14.04
C ILE A 325 18.97 -29.96 -15.36
N GLU A 326 17.92 -29.41 -15.97
CA GLU A 326 17.37 -29.88 -17.25
C GLU A 326 18.42 -29.81 -18.36
N ARG A 327 19.17 -28.71 -18.50
CA ARG A 327 20.28 -28.60 -19.45
C ARG A 327 21.43 -29.58 -19.18
N ALA A 328 21.69 -29.89 -17.90
CA ALA A 328 22.71 -30.89 -17.55
C ALA A 328 22.26 -32.31 -17.93
N ILE A 329 20.99 -32.64 -17.71
CA ILE A 329 20.40 -33.95 -18.10
C ILE A 329 20.40 -34.08 -19.62
N GLU A 330 20.05 -33.04 -20.37
CA GLU A 330 20.02 -33.06 -21.84
C GLU A 330 21.42 -33.27 -22.43
N LYS A 331 22.43 -32.55 -21.92
CA LYS A 331 23.84 -32.80 -22.31
C LYS A 331 24.35 -34.20 -21.99
N GLN A 332 23.83 -34.79 -20.92
CA GLN A 332 24.21 -36.17 -20.57
C GLN A 332 23.56 -37.19 -21.51
N LYS A 333 22.30 -36.98 -21.92
CA LYS A 333 21.59 -37.76 -22.92
C LYS A 333 22.28 -37.71 -24.30
N GLU A 334 22.70 -36.50 -24.74
CA GLU A 334 23.42 -36.32 -26.00
C GLU A 334 24.76 -37.08 -26.01
N LYS A 335 25.53 -37.03 -24.91
CA LYS A 335 26.79 -37.76 -24.77
C LYS A 335 26.58 -39.29 -24.80
N VAL A 336 25.50 -39.80 -24.21
CA VAL A 336 25.15 -41.21 -24.25
C VAL A 336 24.75 -41.64 -25.66
N SER A 337 23.96 -40.85 -26.38
CA SER A 337 23.55 -41.11 -27.77
C SER A 337 24.75 -41.13 -28.73
N GLN A 338 25.71 -40.20 -28.59
CA GLN A 338 26.92 -40.16 -29.38
C GLN A 338 27.81 -41.40 -29.14
N LYS A 339 27.97 -41.84 -27.87
CA LYS A 339 28.69 -43.07 -27.55
C LYS A 339 28.04 -44.33 -28.09
N THR A 340 26.70 -44.37 -28.19
CA THR A 340 25.96 -45.52 -28.72
C THR A 340 26.08 -45.59 -30.25
N GLN A 341 26.26 -44.49 -30.96
CA GLN A 341 26.52 -44.48 -32.41
C GLN A 341 27.96 -44.89 -32.77
N GLU A 342 28.96 -44.64 -31.93
CA GLU A 342 30.35 -45.05 -32.17
C GLU A 342 30.60 -46.53 -31.92
N VAL A 343 29.70 -47.27 -31.29
CA VAL A 343 29.89 -48.71 -30.90
C VAL A 343 29.17 -49.70 -31.84
N MET A 344 28.56 -49.28 -32.93
CA MET A 344 28.01 -50.21 -33.92
C MET A 344 29.04 -50.56 -34.99
N PRO A 345 29.71 -51.76 -34.96
CA PRO A 345 30.57 -52.16 -36.03
C PRO A 345 29.75 -52.51 -37.28
N GLU A 346 30.18 -52.00 -38.45
CA GLU A 346 29.61 -52.36 -39.75
C GLU A 346 29.66 -53.88 -39.91
N LYS A 347 28.52 -54.58 -39.88
CA LYS A 347 28.39 -55.95 -40.32
C LYS A 347 28.54 -55.97 -41.82
N LYS A 348 29.75 -56.31 -42.32
CA LYS A 348 29.96 -56.70 -43.70
C LYS A 348 29.25 -58.05 -43.97
N PHE A 349 28.20 -58.00 -44.78
CA PHE A 349 27.58 -59.22 -45.32
C PHE A 349 28.48 -59.81 -46.41
N PRO A 350 28.74 -61.12 -46.40
CA PRO A 350 29.51 -61.79 -47.45
C PRO A 350 28.68 -61.85 -48.76
N ARG A 351 29.32 -61.53 -49.90
CA ARG A 351 28.72 -61.61 -51.23
C ARG A 351 28.52 -63.11 -51.58
N GLN A 352 27.33 -63.49 -51.95
CA GLN A 352 27.03 -64.82 -52.54
C GLN A 352 27.66 -64.93 -53.94
N PRO A 353 28.20 -66.08 -54.30
CA PRO A 353 28.78 -66.31 -55.63
C PRO A 353 27.68 -66.42 -56.68
N ALA A 354 27.93 -65.80 -57.83
CA ALA A 354 27.05 -65.91 -59.02
C ALA A 354 26.99 -67.36 -59.57
N MET A 355 25.80 -67.96 -59.69
CA MET A 355 25.56 -69.12 -60.49
C MET A 355 25.61 -68.77 -61.98
N LYS A 356 26.52 -69.47 -62.70
CA LYS A 356 26.46 -69.54 -64.15
C LYS A 356 25.37 -70.52 -64.55
N ASN A 357 24.44 -70.13 -65.36
CA ASN A 357 24.05 -70.76 -66.64
C ASN A 357 23.14 -69.81 -67.39
#